data_940de4776a7e39eea71b20b62ef34971
#
_entry.id   940de4776a7e39eea71b20b62ef34971
#
_cell.length_a   1.000
_cell.length_b   1.000
_cell.length_c   1.000
_cell.angle_alpha   90.00
_cell.angle_beta   90.00
_cell.angle_gamma   90.00
#
_symmetry.space_group_name_H-M   'P 1'
#
loop_
_entity.id
_entity.type
_entity.pdbx_description
1 polymer ?
#
loop_
_entity_poly.entity_id
_entity_poly.type
_entity_poly.pdbx_seq_one_letter_code
_entity_poly.pdbx_strand_id
1 'polypeptide(L)'
;LHRIKDDTDRTTDMLSASSAVTDPGLVNALAAVFAVALALVHVFAGRLRHLEAIPRSRWLSIAGGVSVAYVFVHILPDVGAAAEAIDESNTVLATVDHHVYLVTLVGFAAFYGLERFAMVRADTESEGGGRGGAAVDANDSRAVADGSEPEPDGVFWLHAGSFAAYNALIGYLLVHREEPGVESLTLFFVAMALHFLVNDFGLREHHGRIYHRYGRWLLAAAVLFGLAVGYVTPIGEFAVALLFAFLSGGIILNVIKEELPSERRSRFWAFAVGAAGYTLLLLAA
;
A
#
# COMPACT_ATOMS: atom_id res chain seq x y z
N LEU A 1 -15.09 49.01 -21.33
CA LEU A 1 -14.08 48.21 -22.11
C LEU A 1 -13.01 47.56 -21.22
N HIS A 2 -12.57 48.23 -20.13
CA HIS A 2 -11.50 47.70 -19.25
C HIS A 2 -11.96 46.46 -18.43
N ARG A 3 -13.24 46.39 -18.02
CA ARG A 3 -13.80 45.30 -17.22
C ARG A 3 -14.02 44.01 -18.02
N ILE A 4 -14.29 44.10 -19.32
CA ILE A 4 -14.49 42.93 -20.20
C ILE A 4 -13.17 42.25 -20.52
N LYS A 5 -12.05 43.00 -20.56
CA LYS A 5 -10.71 42.44 -20.84
C LYS A 5 -10.16 41.67 -19.64
N ASP A 6 -10.47 42.12 -18.43
CA ASP A 6 -10.05 41.48 -17.17
C ASP A 6 -10.78 40.12 -16.96
N ASP A 7 -12.05 40.04 -17.35
CA ASP A 7 -12.82 38.78 -17.25
C ASP A 7 -12.39 37.76 -18.31
N THR A 8 -11.99 38.22 -19.50
CA THR A 8 -11.50 37.32 -20.56
C THR A 8 -10.12 36.76 -20.21
N ASP A 9 -9.22 37.56 -19.65
CA ASP A 9 -7.90 37.10 -19.20
C ASP A 9 -8.02 36.08 -18.04
N ARG A 10 -8.91 36.34 -17.09
CA ARG A 10 -9.16 35.38 -15.98
C ARG A 10 -9.75 34.05 -16.45
N THR A 11 -10.69 34.08 -17.41
CA THR A 11 -11.26 32.86 -17.98
C THR A 11 -10.25 32.08 -18.80
N THR A 12 -9.36 32.78 -19.53
CA THR A 12 -8.27 32.11 -20.29
C THR A 12 -7.24 31.50 -19.36
N ASP A 13 -6.90 32.17 -18.27
CA ASP A 13 -5.96 31.67 -17.25
C ASP A 13 -6.57 30.46 -16.50
N MET A 14 -7.87 30.47 -16.17
CA MET A 14 -8.56 29.34 -15.55
C MET A 14 -8.66 28.13 -16.50
N LEU A 15 -8.94 28.36 -17.79
CA LEU A 15 -8.97 27.30 -18.79
C LEU A 15 -7.58 26.72 -19.07
N SER A 16 -6.54 27.54 -19.07
CA SER A 16 -5.16 27.08 -19.24
C SER A 16 -4.65 26.34 -18.01
N ALA A 17 -5.01 26.77 -16.80
CA ALA A 17 -4.70 26.06 -15.56
C ALA A 17 -5.43 24.71 -15.48
N SER A 18 -6.70 24.65 -15.86
CA SER A 18 -7.49 23.41 -15.92
C SER A 18 -6.93 22.41 -16.93
N SER A 19 -6.47 22.88 -18.10
CA SER A 19 -5.86 22.00 -19.11
C SER A 19 -4.49 21.47 -18.69
N ALA A 20 -3.71 22.23 -17.94
CA ALA A 20 -2.42 21.79 -17.39
C ALA A 20 -2.60 20.69 -16.31
N VAL A 21 -3.67 20.74 -15.52
CA VAL A 21 -3.95 19.75 -14.46
C VAL A 21 -4.32 18.38 -15.05
N THR A 22 -4.79 18.34 -16.29
CA THR A 22 -5.19 17.12 -17.00
C THR A 22 -4.24 16.70 -18.13
N ASP A 23 -3.08 17.37 -18.29
CA ASP A 23 -2.08 16.98 -19.30
C ASP A 23 -1.55 15.56 -19.00
N PRO A 24 -1.82 14.57 -19.88
CA PRO A 24 -1.37 13.19 -19.68
C PRO A 24 0.15 13.07 -19.55
N GLY A 25 0.90 13.94 -20.25
CA GLY A 25 2.36 13.95 -20.17
C GLY A 25 2.86 14.35 -18.78
N LEU A 26 2.25 15.38 -18.19
CA LEU A 26 2.56 15.82 -16.84
C LEU A 26 2.16 14.77 -15.80
N VAL A 27 0.96 14.18 -15.91
CA VAL A 27 0.46 13.15 -14.99
C VAL A 27 1.41 11.93 -15.01
N ASN A 28 1.81 11.47 -16.21
CA ASN A 28 2.75 10.36 -16.34
C ASN A 28 4.13 10.67 -15.77
N ALA A 29 4.65 11.88 -15.99
CA ALA A 29 5.93 12.29 -15.40
C ALA A 29 5.85 12.34 -13.86
N LEU A 30 4.76 12.86 -13.31
CA LEU A 30 4.54 12.88 -11.86
C LEU A 30 4.36 11.48 -11.30
N ALA A 31 3.69 10.56 -11.99
CA ALA A 31 3.58 9.17 -11.60
C ALA A 31 4.96 8.51 -11.46
N ALA A 32 5.88 8.79 -12.40
CA ALA A 32 7.25 8.31 -12.28
C ALA A 32 7.98 8.89 -11.06
N VAL A 33 7.85 10.20 -10.82
CA VAL A 33 8.45 10.84 -9.64
C VAL A 33 7.89 10.25 -8.35
N PHE A 34 6.58 10.05 -8.28
CA PHE A 34 5.92 9.49 -7.11
C PHE A 34 6.26 8.02 -6.88
N ALA A 35 6.40 7.21 -7.95
CA ALA A 35 6.88 5.83 -7.81
C ALA A 35 8.31 5.78 -7.23
N VAL A 36 9.20 6.66 -7.70
CA VAL A 36 10.55 6.79 -7.12
C VAL A 36 10.48 7.22 -5.66
N ALA A 37 9.62 8.19 -5.33
CA ALA A 37 9.43 8.64 -3.95
C ALA A 37 8.89 7.51 -3.05
N LEU A 38 7.91 6.71 -3.52
CA LEU A 38 7.39 5.53 -2.82
C LEU A 38 8.48 4.46 -2.64
N ALA A 39 9.28 4.19 -3.65
CA ALA A 39 10.42 3.27 -3.54
C ALA A 39 11.44 3.77 -2.49
N LEU A 40 11.69 5.09 -2.43
CA LEU A 40 12.55 5.68 -1.41
C LEU A 40 11.95 5.58 0.00
N VAL A 41 10.63 5.61 0.15
CA VAL A 41 9.97 5.34 1.45
C VAL A 41 10.42 3.98 1.97
N HIS A 42 10.35 2.91 1.19
CA HIS A 42 10.81 1.57 1.59
C HIS A 42 12.31 1.55 1.97
N VAL A 43 13.15 2.19 1.18
CA VAL A 43 14.60 2.20 1.44
C VAL A 43 14.94 2.95 2.71
N PHE A 44 14.25 4.04 3.00
CA PHE A 44 14.58 4.97 4.09
C PHE A 44 13.65 4.89 5.30
N ALA A 45 12.58 4.10 5.28
CA ALA A 45 11.64 3.93 6.39
C ALA A 45 12.36 3.64 7.73
N GLY A 46 13.46 2.89 7.68
CA GLY A 46 14.29 2.62 8.85
C GLY A 46 15.01 3.83 9.45
N ARG A 47 15.29 4.87 8.66
CA ARG A 47 15.99 6.10 9.08
C ARG A 47 15.04 7.15 9.65
N LEU A 48 13.76 7.08 9.32
CA LEU A 48 12.72 7.99 9.85
C LEU A 48 12.49 7.84 11.36
N ARG A 49 13.20 6.88 12.03
CA ARG A 49 13.29 6.80 13.49
C ARG A 49 13.75 8.09 14.19
N HIS A 50 14.39 8.99 13.47
CA HIS A 50 14.91 10.25 14.01
C HIS A 50 13.88 11.39 14.04
N LEU A 51 12.63 11.16 13.64
CA LEU A 51 11.52 12.07 13.93
C LEU A 51 11.10 11.93 15.42
N GLU A 52 12.09 12.04 16.32
CA GLU A 52 11.92 11.90 17.78
C GLU A 52 11.05 13.00 18.41
N ALA A 53 10.75 14.05 17.66
CA ALA A 53 9.91 15.15 18.13
C ALA A 53 8.45 14.73 18.45
N ILE A 54 7.96 13.65 17.80
CA ILE A 54 6.62 13.11 18.05
C ILE A 54 6.76 11.71 18.64
N PRO A 55 6.18 11.41 19.82
CA PRO A 55 6.19 10.07 20.37
C PRO A 55 5.66 9.05 19.34
N ARG A 56 6.41 7.95 19.13
CA ARG A 56 6.13 6.89 18.16
C ARG A 56 4.66 6.43 18.15
N SER A 57 4.04 6.30 19.33
CA SER A 57 2.64 5.91 19.45
C SER A 57 1.66 6.92 18.84
N ARG A 58 1.96 8.22 18.89
CA ARG A 58 1.10 9.26 18.29
C ARG A 58 1.21 9.24 16.77
N TRP A 59 2.43 9.12 16.24
CA TRP A 59 2.66 9.08 14.81
C TRP A 59 1.97 7.87 14.16
N LEU A 60 2.14 6.68 14.73
CA LEU A 60 1.47 5.47 14.26
C LEU A 60 -0.05 5.58 14.34
N SER A 61 -0.59 6.19 15.38
CA SER A 61 -2.04 6.42 15.49
C SER A 61 -2.54 7.42 14.44
N ILE A 62 -1.80 8.49 14.14
CA ILE A 62 -2.16 9.43 13.07
C ILE A 62 -2.14 8.72 11.71
N ALA A 63 -1.07 7.99 11.40
CA ALA A 63 -0.94 7.25 10.16
C ALA A 63 -2.08 6.22 9.98
N GLY A 64 -2.37 5.42 11.01
CA GLY A 64 -3.49 4.50 11.00
C GLY A 64 -4.85 5.20 10.80
N GLY A 65 -5.03 6.39 11.37
CA GLY A 65 -6.23 7.21 11.12
C GLY A 65 -6.36 7.63 9.66
N VAL A 66 -5.25 8.06 9.05
CA VAL A 66 -5.20 8.41 7.61
C VAL A 66 -5.55 7.20 6.74
N SER A 67 -4.94 6.05 7.00
CA SER A 67 -5.18 4.83 6.22
C SER A 67 -6.62 4.34 6.34
N VAL A 68 -7.20 4.40 7.52
CA VAL A 68 -8.63 4.06 7.71
C VAL A 68 -9.53 5.04 6.94
N ALA A 69 -9.26 6.35 7.02
CA ALA A 69 -10.01 7.34 6.27
C ALA A 69 -9.90 7.11 4.76
N TYR A 70 -8.70 6.78 4.26
CA TYR A 70 -8.49 6.45 2.86
C TYR A 70 -9.33 5.24 2.43
N VAL A 71 -9.39 4.17 3.23
CA VAL A 71 -10.22 2.99 2.91
C VAL A 71 -11.70 3.36 2.84
N PHE A 72 -12.21 4.07 3.84
CA PHE A 72 -13.66 4.32 3.92
C PHE A 72 -14.15 5.43 2.99
N VAL A 73 -13.35 6.45 2.74
CA VAL A 73 -13.76 7.66 2.00
C VAL A 73 -13.31 7.63 0.54
N HIS A 74 -12.34 6.79 0.19
CA HIS A 74 -11.81 6.68 -1.17
C HIS A 74 -11.91 5.24 -1.72
N ILE A 75 -11.24 4.27 -1.11
CA ILE A 75 -11.20 2.88 -1.63
C ILE A 75 -12.59 2.25 -1.77
N LEU A 76 -13.44 2.34 -0.75
CA LEU A 76 -14.76 1.70 -0.81
C LEU A 76 -15.70 2.35 -1.84
N PRO A 77 -15.77 3.68 -1.96
CA PRO A 77 -16.46 4.32 -3.08
C PRO A 77 -15.92 3.91 -4.45
N ASP A 78 -14.60 3.89 -4.64
CA ASP A 78 -13.98 3.52 -5.91
C ASP A 78 -14.22 2.03 -6.26
N VAL A 79 -14.24 1.14 -5.26
CA VAL A 79 -14.69 -0.26 -5.47
C VAL A 79 -16.13 -0.28 -5.98
N GLY A 80 -17.00 0.61 -5.48
CA GLY A 80 -18.35 0.77 -5.97
C GLY A 80 -18.40 1.28 -7.42
N ALA A 81 -17.54 2.24 -7.77
CA ALA A 81 -17.44 2.78 -9.13
C ALA A 81 -16.90 1.74 -10.12
N ALA A 82 -15.92 0.92 -9.69
CA ALA A 82 -15.38 -0.18 -10.50
C ALA A 82 -16.44 -1.23 -10.91
N ALA A 83 -17.60 -1.27 -10.25
CA ALA A 83 -18.71 -2.14 -10.62
C ALA A 83 -19.21 -1.85 -12.05
N GLU A 84 -19.23 -0.58 -12.46
CA GLU A 84 -19.72 -0.17 -13.77
C GLU A 84 -18.89 -0.78 -14.91
N ALA A 85 -17.55 -0.76 -14.79
CA ALA A 85 -16.65 -1.38 -15.76
C ALA A 85 -16.81 -2.91 -15.85
N ILE A 86 -17.20 -3.55 -14.74
CA ILE A 86 -17.51 -4.98 -14.73
C ILE A 86 -18.88 -5.25 -15.38
N ASP A 87 -19.90 -4.45 -15.08
CA ASP A 87 -21.24 -4.56 -15.64
C ASP A 87 -21.25 -4.43 -17.17
N GLU A 88 -20.41 -3.56 -17.70
CA GLU A 88 -20.27 -3.34 -19.16
C GLU A 88 -19.48 -4.45 -19.86
N SER A 89 -18.83 -5.35 -19.13
CA SER A 89 -17.83 -6.29 -19.66
C SER A 89 -18.37 -7.51 -20.41
N ASN A 90 -19.64 -7.73 -20.58
CA ASN A 90 -20.24 -8.94 -21.19
C ASN A 90 -19.68 -10.27 -20.64
N THR A 91 -19.18 -10.30 -19.40
CA THR A 91 -18.66 -11.50 -18.75
C THR A 91 -19.73 -12.17 -17.87
N VAL A 92 -19.51 -13.44 -17.50
CA VAL A 92 -20.37 -14.13 -16.53
C VAL A 92 -20.38 -13.39 -15.19
N LEU A 93 -19.28 -12.71 -14.85
CA LEU A 93 -19.17 -11.95 -13.60
C LEU A 93 -20.18 -10.79 -13.57
N ALA A 94 -20.43 -10.11 -14.69
CA ALA A 94 -21.43 -9.05 -14.80
C ALA A 94 -22.88 -9.51 -14.50
N THR A 95 -23.14 -10.82 -14.53
CA THR A 95 -24.47 -11.37 -14.20
C THR A 95 -24.66 -11.67 -12.71
N VAL A 96 -23.64 -11.45 -11.90
CA VAL A 96 -23.65 -11.75 -10.46
C VAL A 96 -23.90 -10.46 -9.68
N ASP A 97 -24.95 -10.39 -8.91
CA ASP A 97 -25.19 -9.25 -8.03
C ASP A 97 -24.02 -9.00 -7.09
N HIS A 98 -23.62 -7.75 -6.92
CA HIS A 98 -22.51 -7.35 -6.04
C HIS A 98 -21.14 -7.97 -6.37
N HIS A 99 -20.92 -8.34 -7.64
CA HIS A 99 -19.69 -8.99 -8.12
C HIS A 99 -18.39 -8.30 -7.67
N VAL A 100 -18.32 -6.97 -7.71
CA VAL A 100 -17.13 -6.21 -7.30
C VAL A 100 -16.78 -6.45 -5.83
N TYR A 101 -17.77 -6.49 -4.96
CA TYR A 101 -17.57 -6.78 -3.53
C TYR A 101 -17.19 -8.24 -3.28
N LEU A 102 -17.67 -9.16 -4.12
CA LEU A 102 -17.24 -10.56 -4.08
C LEU A 102 -15.77 -10.69 -4.47
N VAL A 103 -15.31 -9.97 -5.49
CA VAL A 103 -13.90 -9.93 -5.89
C VAL A 103 -13.05 -9.33 -4.76
N THR A 104 -13.52 -8.25 -4.13
CA THR A 104 -12.88 -7.65 -2.97
C THR A 104 -12.77 -8.63 -1.80
N LEU A 105 -13.84 -9.38 -1.53
CA LEU A 105 -13.85 -10.44 -0.50
C LEU A 105 -12.88 -11.58 -0.85
N VAL A 106 -12.80 -11.97 -2.11
CA VAL A 106 -11.82 -12.99 -2.56
C VAL A 106 -10.40 -12.48 -2.34
N GLY A 107 -10.12 -11.22 -2.66
CA GLY A 107 -8.83 -10.58 -2.38
C GLY A 107 -8.51 -10.61 -0.88
N PHE A 108 -9.45 -10.17 -0.04
CA PHE A 108 -9.31 -10.22 1.43
C PHE A 108 -9.01 -11.63 1.92
N ALA A 109 -9.78 -12.63 1.47
CA ALA A 109 -9.62 -14.03 1.87
C ALA A 109 -8.28 -14.62 1.38
N ALA A 110 -7.84 -14.27 0.17
CA ALA A 110 -6.58 -14.73 -0.39
C ALA A 110 -5.39 -14.22 0.42
N PHE A 111 -5.34 -12.92 0.71
CA PHE A 111 -4.28 -12.32 1.53
C PHE A 111 -4.32 -12.85 2.98
N TYR A 112 -5.50 -12.98 3.57
CA TYR A 112 -5.65 -13.57 4.90
C TYR A 112 -5.20 -15.04 4.94
N GLY A 113 -5.60 -15.83 3.94
CA GLY A 113 -5.19 -17.23 3.82
C GLY A 113 -3.68 -17.39 3.65
N LEU A 114 -3.07 -16.54 2.82
CA LEU A 114 -1.63 -16.54 2.59
C LEU A 114 -0.86 -16.21 3.88
N GLU A 115 -1.32 -15.23 4.63
CA GLU A 115 -0.73 -14.85 5.91
C GLU A 115 -0.87 -15.96 6.96
N ARG A 116 -2.07 -16.55 7.07
CA ARG A 116 -2.30 -17.69 7.98
C ARG A 116 -1.42 -18.89 7.61
N PHE A 117 -1.26 -19.17 6.32
CA PHE A 117 -0.39 -20.23 5.85
C PHE A 117 1.08 -19.98 6.23
N ALA A 118 1.53 -18.73 6.11
CA ALA A 118 2.87 -18.32 6.53
C ALA A 118 3.09 -18.55 8.03
N MET A 119 2.15 -18.14 8.88
CA MET A 119 2.23 -18.33 10.33
C MET A 119 2.28 -19.81 10.74
N VAL A 120 1.40 -20.64 10.16
CA VAL A 120 1.35 -22.08 10.48
C VAL A 120 2.65 -22.78 10.09
N ARG A 121 3.28 -22.38 8.97
CA ARG A 121 4.59 -22.93 8.59
C ARG A 121 5.70 -22.56 9.58
N ALA A 122 5.73 -21.31 10.02
CA ALA A 122 6.70 -20.86 11.02
C ALA A 122 6.59 -21.65 12.32
N ASP A 123 5.37 -21.88 12.79
CA ASP A 123 5.13 -22.67 14.01
C ASP A 123 5.60 -24.13 13.83
N THR A 124 5.34 -24.73 12.66
CA THR A 124 5.71 -26.12 12.38
C THR A 124 7.24 -26.29 12.28
N GLU A 125 7.95 -25.33 11.70
CA GLU A 125 9.42 -25.35 11.58
C GLU A 125 10.08 -25.18 12.97
N SER A 126 9.52 -24.33 13.83
CA SER A 126 10.00 -24.15 15.21
C SER A 126 9.76 -25.39 16.10
N GLU A 127 8.66 -26.12 15.91
CA GLU A 127 8.39 -27.37 16.65
C GLU A 127 9.18 -28.57 16.09
N GLY A 128 9.45 -28.61 14.79
CA GLY A 128 10.24 -29.66 14.13
C GLY A 128 11.71 -29.65 14.52
N GLY A 129 12.27 -28.47 14.77
CA GLY A 129 13.66 -28.30 15.25
C GLY A 129 13.88 -28.76 16.72
N GLY A 130 12.79 -28.88 17.51
CA GLY A 130 12.85 -29.26 18.94
C GLY A 130 12.75 -30.75 19.25
N ARG A 131 12.48 -31.62 18.28
CA ARG A 131 12.23 -33.07 18.52
C ARG A 131 13.43 -34.00 18.29
N GLY A 132 14.59 -33.46 17.94
CA GLY A 132 15.88 -34.19 18.00
C GLY A 132 16.50 -34.06 19.38
N GLY A 133 15.84 -34.64 20.41
CA GLY A 133 16.41 -34.72 21.75
C GLY A 133 17.65 -35.60 21.77
N ALA A 134 18.81 -34.99 21.71
CA ALA A 134 20.07 -35.57 22.20
C ALA A 134 20.85 -34.43 22.84
N ALA A 135 21.21 -34.63 24.11
CA ALA A 135 22.18 -33.95 24.90
C ALA A 135 22.64 -32.57 24.38
N VAL A 136 22.33 -31.54 25.14
CA VAL A 136 22.93 -30.22 24.99
C VAL A 136 24.43 -30.38 25.19
N ASP A 137 25.15 -30.59 24.10
CA ASP A 137 26.60 -30.52 24.09
C ASP A 137 26.99 -29.06 24.26
N ALA A 138 27.82 -28.79 25.25
CA ALA A 138 28.34 -27.46 25.59
C ALA A 138 29.13 -26.78 24.45
N ASN A 139 29.05 -27.31 23.24
CA ASN A 139 29.73 -26.82 22.03
C ASN A 139 28.80 -25.95 21.14
N ASP A 140 27.50 -25.89 21.44
CA ASP A 140 26.54 -25.10 20.66
C ASP A 140 26.66 -23.57 20.94
N SER A 141 27.37 -23.21 22.01
CA SER A 141 27.73 -21.81 22.28
C SER A 141 28.69 -21.20 21.26
N ARG A 142 29.33 -22.02 20.41
CA ARG A 142 30.23 -21.55 19.35
C ARG A 142 29.54 -21.20 18.06
N ALA A 143 28.36 -21.75 17.76
CA ALA A 143 27.57 -21.42 16.55
C ALA A 143 27.04 -19.98 16.59
N VAL A 144 26.81 -19.42 17.79
CA VAL A 144 26.39 -18.00 17.95
C VAL A 144 27.57 -17.04 17.73
N ALA A 145 28.84 -17.53 17.76
CA ALA A 145 30.03 -16.71 17.58
C ALA A 145 30.54 -16.66 16.12
N ASP A 146 29.99 -17.51 15.22
CA ASP A 146 30.48 -17.63 13.84
C ASP A 146 29.86 -16.61 12.87
N GLY A 147 29.06 -15.65 13.33
CA GLY A 147 28.54 -14.58 12.46
C GLY A 147 27.71 -15.06 11.26
N SER A 148 27.31 -16.35 11.24
CA SER A 148 26.43 -16.88 10.22
C SER A 148 25.08 -16.17 10.32
N GLU A 149 24.75 -15.38 9.29
CA GLU A 149 23.45 -14.72 9.19
C GLU A 149 22.37 -15.80 9.11
N PRO A 150 21.26 -15.67 9.86
CA PRO A 150 20.15 -16.58 9.70
C PRO A 150 19.67 -16.54 8.25
N GLU A 151 19.63 -17.72 7.61
CA GLU A 151 19.07 -17.86 6.28
C GLU A 151 17.62 -17.36 6.29
N PRO A 152 17.19 -16.62 5.25
CA PRO A 152 15.81 -16.18 5.14
C PRO A 152 14.89 -17.40 5.12
N ASP A 153 14.03 -17.53 6.10
CA ASP A 153 13.06 -18.61 6.16
C ASP A 153 11.95 -18.48 5.09
N GLY A 154 11.26 -19.58 4.80
CA GLY A 154 10.18 -19.59 3.80
C GLY A 154 9.04 -18.61 4.13
N VAL A 155 8.85 -18.32 5.41
CA VAL A 155 7.84 -17.37 5.92
C VAL A 155 8.17 -15.95 5.52
N PHE A 156 9.42 -15.52 5.68
CA PHE A 156 9.87 -14.21 5.21
C PHE A 156 9.60 -14.03 3.72
N TRP A 157 9.97 -15.03 2.89
CA TRP A 157 9.79 -14.91 1.44
C TRP A 157 8.32 -14.91 1.03
N LEU A 158 7.46 -15.62 1.76
CA LEU A 158 6.03 -15.61 1.51
C LEU A 158 5.42 -14.23 1.83
N HIS A 159 5.73 -13.66 3.00
CA HIS A 159 5.31 -12.30 3.36
C HIS A 159 5.88 -11.26 2.40
N ALA A 160 7.18 -11.24 2.21
CA ALA A 160 7.85 -10.27 1.34
C ALA A 160 7.39 -10.40 -0.12
N GLY A 161 7.11 -11.62 -0.61
CA GLY A 161 6.57 -11.87 -1.93
C GLY A 161 5.13 -11.34 -2.10
N SER A 162 4.27 -11.56 -1.11
CA SER A 162 2.90 -11.03 -1.10
C SER A 162 2.89 -9.51 -1.13
N PHE A 163 3.69 -8.88 -0.27
CA PHE A 163 3.83 -7.42 -0.25
C PHE A 163 4.50 -6.89 -1.52
N ALA A 164 5.43 -7.62 -2.12
CA ALA A 164 6.04 -7.22 -3.39
C ALA A 164 5.00 -7.25 -4.54
N ALA A 165 4.16 -8.28 -4.61
CA ALA A 165 3.06 -8.34 -5.58
C ALA A 165 2.09 -7.16 -5.40
N TYR A 166 1.74 -6.86 -4.15
CA TYR A 166 0.92 -5.73 -3.78
C TYR A 166 1.57 -4.39 -4.19
N ASN A 167 2.85 -4.19 -3.88
CA ASN A 167 3.58 -2.98 -4.26
C ASN A 167 3.73 -2.82 -5.78
N ALA A 168 3.90 -3.93 -6.52
CA ALA A 168 3.91 -3.90 -7.98
C ALA A 168 2.53 -3.44 -8.52
N LEU A 169 1.45 -3.91 -7.92
CA LEU A 169 0.11 -3.47 -8.31
C LEU A 169 -0.13 -1.98 -7.99
N ILE A 170 0.33 -1.49 -6.84
CA ILE A 170 0.29 -0.05 -6.53
C ILE A 170 1.11 0.75 -7.55
N GLY A 171 2.31 0.28 -7.91
CA GLY A 171 3.13 0.91 -8.93
C GLY A 171 2.43 0.98 -10.30
N TYR A 172 1.73 -0.10 -10.69
CA TYR A 172 0.91 -0.16 -11.89
C TYR A 172 -0.24 0.86 -11.84
N LEU A 173 -0.97 0.93 -10.71
CA LEU A 173 -2.10 1.82 -10.53
C LEU A 173 -1.69 3.31 -10.51
N LEU A 174 -0.42 3.68 -10.31
CA LEU A 174 0.02 5.08 -10.45
C LEU A 174 -0.28 5.67 -11.84
N VAL A 175 -0.30 4.84 -12.89
CA VAL A 175 -0.61 5.26 -14.28
C VAL A 175 -1.99 4.79 -14.77
N HIS A 176 -2.63 3.85 -14.08
CA HIS A 176 -3.92 3.26 -14.44
C HIS A 176 -4.95 3.41 -13.32
N ARG A 177 -5.12 4.63 -12.80
CA ARG A 177 -6.19 4.94 -11.84
C ARG A 177 -7.50 5.17 -12.58
N GLU A 178 -8.61 4.90 -11.92
CA GLU A 178 -9.95 5.19 -12.44
C GLU A 178 -10.18 6.70 -12.62
N GLU A 179 -9.76 7.51 -11.65
CA GLU A 179 -9.82 8.96 -11.76
C GLU A 179 -8.51 9.54 -12.29
N PRO A 180 -8.50 10.14 -13.50
CA PRO A 180 -7.32 10.81 -14.04
C PRO A 180 -7.10 12.16 -13.36
N GLY A 181 -5.83 12.62 -13.36
CA GLY A 181 -5.48 13.97 -12.95
C GLY A 181 -4.40 14.00 -11.87
N VAL A 182 -3.82 15.19 -11.69
CA VAL A 182 -2.72 15.44 -10.75
C VAL A 182 -3.20 15.32 -9.30
N GLU A 183 -4.42 15.75 -9.04
CA GLU A 183 -5.02 15.76 -7.71
C GLU A 183 -5.22 14.34 -7.18
N SER A 184 -5.98 13.49 -7.89
CA SER A 184 -6.17 12.08 -7.57
C SER A 184 -4.82 11.35 -7.42
N LEU A 185 -3.86 11.60 -8.32
CA LEU A 185 -2.51 11.04 -8.24
C LEU A 185 -1.80 11.45 -6.95
N THR A 186 -1.92 12.71 -6.54
CA THR A 186 -1.26 13.22 -5.33
C THR A 186 -1.89 12.62 -4.06
N LEU A 187 -3.21 12.53 -4.00
CA LEU A 187 -3.92 11.90 -2.88
C LEU A 187 -3.58 10.42 -2.74
N PHE A 188 -3.57 9.71 -3.87
CA PHE A 188 -3.13 8.32 -3.91
C PHE A 188 -1.69 8.16 -3.41
N PHE A 189 -0.76 9.01 -3.89
CA PHE A 189 0.64 9.00 -3.46
C PHE A 189 0.77 9.23 -1.95
N VAL A 190 0.09 10.24 -1.39
CA VAL A 190 0.16 10.54 0.05
C VAL A 190 -0.36 9.38 0.89
N ALA A 191 -1.51 8.80 0.50
CA ALA A 191 -2.09 7.65 1.18
C ALA A 191 -1.14 6.46 1.15
N MET A 192 -0.59 6.12 -0.03
CA MET A 192 0.31 4.98 -0.20
C MET A 192 1.65 5.20 0.50
N ALA A 193 2.18 6.42 0.53
CA ALA A 193 3.40 6.73 1.26
C ALA A 193 3.24 6.49 2.77
N LEU A 194 2.11 6.90 3.35
CA LEU A 194 1.81 6.65 4.76
C LEU A 194 1.54 5.16 5.03
N HIS A 195 0.80 4.49 4.15
CA HIS A 195 0.57 3.05 4.22
C HIS A 195 1.89 2.27 4.19
N PHE A 196 2.81 2.59 3.27
CA PHE A 196 4.12 1.95 3.19
C PHE A 196 4.96 2.15 4.46
N LEU A 197 4.90 3.34 5.06
CA LEU A 197 5.60 3.60 6.33
C LEU A 197 5.13 2.68 7.46
N VAL A 198 3.81 2.48 7.58
CA VAL A 198 3.23 1.59 8.60
C VAL A 198 3.57 0.14 8.31
N ASN A 199 3.40 -0.29 7.06
CA ASN A 199 3.69 -1.65 6.62
C ASN A 199 5.16 -2.04 6.79
N ASP A 200 6.08 -1.17 6.36
CA ASP A 200 7.53 -1.35 6.56
C ASP A 200 7.91 -1.45 8.03
N PHE A 201 7.17 -0.70 8.86
CA PHE A 201 7.35 -0.77 10.29
C PHE A 201 7.00 -2.17 10.83
N GLY A 202 5.84 -2.73 10.46
CA GLY A 202 5.40 -4.08 10.84
C GLY A 202 6.38 -5.15 10.35
N LEU A 203 6.72 -5.14 9.05
CA LEU A 203 7.67 -6.09 8.47
C LEU A 203 9.05 -6.06 9.15
N ARG A 204 9.52 -4.87 9.50
CA ARG A 204 10.80 -4.73 10.21
C ARG A 204 10.74 -5.22 11.66
N GLU A 205 9.61 -5.05 12.34
CA GLU A 205 9.42 -5.54 13.70
C GLU A 205 9.44 -7.07 13.73
N HIS A 206 8.84 -7.73 12.73
CA HIS A 206 8.77 -9.19 12.66
C HIS A 206 10.03 -9.83 12.07
N HIS A 207 10.64 -9.23 11.04
CA HIS A 207 11.72 -9.85 10.26
C HIS A 207 13.09 -9.17 10.41
N GLY A 208 13.22 -8.11 11.17
CA GLY A 208 14.47 -7.48 11.60
C GLY A 208 15.55 -7.32 10.53
N ARG A 209 16.66 -8.07 10.66
CA ARG A 209 17.82 -7.99 9.77
C ARG A 209 17.53 -8.42 8.33
N ILE A 210 16.71 -9.46 8.13
CA ILE A 210 16.39 -9.98 6.80
C ILE A 210 15.63 -8.93 6.00
N TYR A 211 14.66 -8.25 6.63
CA TYR A 211 13.97 -7.13 6.01
C TYR A 211 14.95 -6.02 5.59
N HIS A 212 15.92 -5.64 6.45
CA HIS A 212 16.90 -4.61 6.12
C HIS A 212 17.81 -4.99 4.95
N ARG A 213 18.13 -6.27 4.81
CA ARG A 213 19.03 -6.77 3.77
C ARG A 213 18.33 -6.96 2.44
N TYR A 214 17.15 -7.54 2.43
CA TYR A 214 16.42 -7.95 1.21
C TYR A 214 15.05 -7.26 1.06
N GLY A 215 14.21 -7.25 2.10
CA GLY A 215 12.82 -6.83 2.03
C GLY A 215 12.63 -5.43 1.47
N ARG A 216 13.30 -4.43 2.03
CA ARG A 216 13.19 -3.03 1.59
C ARG A 216 13.53 -2.83 0.11
N TRP A 217 14.52 -3.58 -0.40
CA TRP A 217 14.93 -3.48 -1.80
C TRP A 217 13.95 -4.18 -2.72
N LEU A 218 13.43 -5.34 -2.28
CA LEU A 218 12.40 -6.07 -3.00
C LEU A 218 11.13 -5.23 -3.16
N LEU A 219 10.65 -4.61 -2.08
CA LEU A 219 9.45 -3.77 -2.10
C LEU A 219 9.65 -2.52 -2.96
N ALA A 220 10.79 -1.84 -2.82
CA ALA A 220 11.14 -0.69 -3.65
C ALA A 220 11.21 -1.06 -5.15
N ALA A 221 11.85 -2.18 -5.47
CA ALA A 221 11.94 -2.67 -6.85
C ALA A 221 10.56 -3.06 -7.40
N ALA A 222 9.69 -3.63 -6.57
CA ALA A 222 8.34 -4.02 -6.96
C ALA A 222 7.48 -2.83 -7.39
N VAL A 223 7.51 -1.71 -6.66
CA VAL A 223 6.82 -0.47 -7.07
C VAL A 223 7.29 0.00 -8.44
N LEU A 224 8.62 0.07 -8.64
CA LEU A 224 9.19 0.53 -9.90
C LEU A 224 8.90 -0.44 -11.06
N PHE A 225 8.90 -1.75 -10.78
CA PHE A 225 8.51 -2.78 -11.74
C PHE A 225 7.05 -2.61 -12.16
N GLY A 226 6.14 -2.43 -11.20
CA GLY A 226 4.72 -2.20 -11.48
C GLY A 226 4.49 -0.95 -12.33
N LEU A 227 5.17 0.16 -12.03
CA LEU A 227 5.14 1.36 -12.87
C LEU A 227 5.62 1.07 -14.31
N ALA A 228 6.75 0.36 -14.45
CA ALA A 228 7.29 0.01 -15.77
C ALA A 228 6.30 -0.86 -16.58
N VAL A 229 5.66 -1.83 -15.93
CA VAL A 229 4.58 -2.63 -16.54
C VAL A 229 3.42 -1.73 -16.95
N GLY A 230 3.01 -0.79 -16.10
CA GLY A 230 1.95 0.17 -16.39
C GLY A 230 2.22 1.02 -17.64
N TYR A 231 3.47 1.41 -17.89
CA TYR A 231 3.81 2.17 -19.10
C TYR A 231 3.81 1.35 -20.39
N VAL A 232 4.05 0.03 -20.30
CA VAL A 232 4.20 -0.82 -21.51
C VAL A 232 2.99 -1.69 -21.79
N THR A 233 2.07 -1.82 -20.82
CA THR A 233 0.93 -2.74 -20.92
C THR A 233 -0.37 -1.99 -20.64
N PRO A 234 -1.06 -1.49 -21.66
CA PRO A 234 -2.41 -0.98 -21.48
C PRO A 234 -3.33 -2.16 -21.16
N ILE A 235 -3.88 -2.18 -19.96
CA ILE A 235 -4.91 -3.15 -19.54
C ILE A 235 -6.28 -2.49 -19.73
N GLY A 236 -7.26 -3.25 -20.23
CA GLY A 236 -8.62 -2.73 -20.38
C GLY A 236 -9.28 -2.42 -19.02
N GLU A 237 -10.24 -1.51 -19.02
CA GLU A 237 -10.94 -1.02 -17.82
C GLU A 237 -11.49 -2.14 -16.93
N PHE A 238 -12.08 -3.17 -17.53
CA PHE A 238 -12.53 -4.37 -16.80
C PHE A 238 -11.42 -5.04 -15.99
N ALA A 239 -10.23 -5.20 -16.56
CA ALA A 239 -9.12 -5.85 -15.87
C ALA A 239 -8.54 -4.94 -14.78
N VAL A 240 -8.51 -3.63 -14.99
CA VAL A 240 -8.11 -2.64 -13.96
C VAL A 240 -9.10 -2.69 -12.80
N ALA A 241 -10.41 -2.65 -13.08
CA ALA A 241 -11.47 -2.74 -12.07
C ALA A 241 -11.36 -4.03 -11.24
N LEU A 242 -11.12 -5.17 -11.91
CA LEU A 242 -10.96 -6.46 -11.26
C LEU A 242 -9.71 -6.52 -10.34
N LEU A 243 -8.58 -6.02 -10.84
CA LEU A 243 -7.33 -5.94 -10.07
C LEU A 243 -7.47 -4.98 -8.90
N PHE A 244 -8.10 -3.83 -9.12
CA PHE A 244 -8.35 -2.83 -8.08
C PHE A 244 -9.26 -3.40 -6.98
N ALA A 245 -10.38 -4.03 -7.33
CA ALA A 245 -11.28 -4.67 -6.38
C ALA A 245 -10.59 -5.76 -5.57
N PHE A 246 -9.80 -6.63 -6.22
CA PHE A 246 -9.02 -7.67 -5.55
C PHE A 246 -7.98 -7.08 -4.59
N LEU A 247 -7.24 -6.07 -5.03
CA LEU A 247 -6.25 -5.37 -4.22
C LEU A 247 -6.88 -4.69 -3.01
N SER A 248 -8.04 -4.04 -3.21
CA SER A 248 -8.76 -3.35 -2.15
C SER A 248 -9.08 -4.28 -0.97
N GLY A 249 -9.36 -5.56 -1.25
CA GLY A 249 -9.51 -6.58 -0.21
C GLY A 249 -8.26 -6.75 0.65
N GLY A 250 -7.09 -6.78 0.03
CA GLY A 250 -5.80 -6.83 0.72
C GLY A 250 -5.51 -5.55 1.53
N ILE A 251 -5.82 -4.37 0.96
CA ILE A 251 -5.68 -3.09 1.67
C ILE A 251 -6.55 -3.06 2.92
N ILE A 252 -7.82 -3.43 2.79
CA ILE A 252 -8.78 -3.47 3.90
C ILE A 252 -8.26 -4.40 5.00
N LEU A 253 -7.78 -5.60 4.65
CA LEU A 253 -7.21 -6.54 5.60
C LEU A 253 -6.02 -5.93 6.35
N ASN A 254 -5.08 -5.33 5.62
CA ASN A 254 -3.89 -4.72 6.19
C ASN A 254 -4.23 -3.57 7.13
N VAL A 255 -5.15 -2.68 6.71
CA VAL A 255 -5.59 -1.56 7.56
C VAL A 255 -6.23 -2.06 8.85
N ILE A 256 -7.07 -3.09 8.78
CA ILE A 256 -7.71 -3.66 9.99
C ILE A 256 -6.68 -4.28 10.93
N LYS A 257 -5.66 -4.95 10.41
CA LYS A 257 -4.71 -5.72 11.22
C LYS A 257 -3.51 -4.91 11.70
N GLU A 258 -2.91 -4.14 10.82
CA GLU A 258 -1.61 -3.52 11.05
C GLU A 258 -1.72 -2.05 11.47
N GLU A 259 -2.73 -1.36 10.97
CA GLU A 259 -2.82 0.08 11.15
C GLU A 259 -3.75 0.50 12.28
N LEU A 260 -4.65 -0.41 12.75
CA LEU A 260 -5.36 -0.20 14.01
C LEU A 260 -4.41 -0.52 15.19
N PRO A 261 -3.93 0.52 15.90
CA PRO A 261 -2.95 0.31 16.96
C PRO A 261 -3.51 -0.58 18.05
N SER A 262 -2.70 -1.50 18.58
CA SER A 262 -3.08 -2.32 19.74
C SER A 262 -3.53 -1.42 20.90
N GLU A 263 -4.56 -1.83 21.62
CA GLU A 263 -5.24 -1.04 22.67
C GLU A 263 -4.30 -0.35 23.69
N ARG A 264 -3.17 -0.97 24.02
CA ARG A 264 -2.20 -0.45 24.99
C ARG A 264 -1.32 0.70 24.47
N ARG A 265 -1.18 0.87 23.14
CA ARG A 265 -0.32 1.87 22.51
C ARG A 265 -1.08 2.90 21.69
N SER A 266 -2.37 2.68 21.46
CA SER A 266 -3.24 3.54 20.69
C SER A 266 -3.54 4.85 21.43
N ARG A 267 -3.53 5.96 20.68
CA ARG A 267 -4.04 7.25 21.15
C ARG A 267 -5.18 7.68 20.26
N PHE A 268 -6.39 7.40 20.72
CA PHE A 268 -7.62 7.68 19.96
C PHE A 268 -7.68 9.12 19.40
N TRP A 269 -7.28 10.12 20.17
CA TRP A 269 -7.29 11.51 19.69
C TRP A 269 -6.35 11.71 18.48
N ALA A 270 -5.17 11.05 18.49
CA ALA A 270 -4.20 11.15 17.39
C ALA A 270 -4.72 10.41 16.14
N PHE A 271 -5.33 9.24 16.33
CA PHE A 271 -6.06 8.53 15.28
C PHE A 271 -7.18 9.40 14.69
N ALA A 272 -8.04 9.99 15.55
CA ALA A 272 -9.13 10.84 15.13
C ALA A 272 -8.65 12.08 14.36
N VAL A 273 -7.53 12.69 14.76
CA VAL A 273 -6.92 13.81 14.03
C VAL A 273 -6.43 13.37 12.66
N GLY A 274 -5.78 12.20 12.54
CA GLY A 274 -5.36 11.64 11.26
C GLY A 274 -6.54 11.37 10.35
N ALA A 275 -7.55 10.66 10.85
CA ALA A 275 -8.74 10.32 10.10
C ALA A 275 -9.52 11.57 9.66
N ALA A 276 -9.83 12.48 10.58
CA ALA A 276 -10.57 13.70 10.26
C ALA A 276 -9.80 14.62 9.30
N GLY A 277 -8.48 14.81 9.55
CA GLY A 277 -7.64 15.67 8.72
C GLY A 277 -7.56 15.17 7.29
N TYR A 278 -7.37 13.87 7.10
CA TYR A 278 -7.31 13.29 5.77
C TYR A 278 -8.68 13.24 5.09
N THR A 279 -9.76 12.93 5.83
CA THR A 279 -11.13 13.02 5.29
C THR A 279 -11.46 14.42 4.79
N LEU A 280 -11.12 15.46 5.57
CA LEU A 280 -11.33 16.85 5.15
C LEU A 280 -10.54 17.19 3.88
N LEU A 281 -9.32 16.67 3.76
CA LEU A 281 -8.50 16.83 2.58
C LEU A 281 -9.15 16.15 1.36
N LEU A 282 -9.64 14.91 1.51
CA LEU A 282 -10.35 14.18 0.44
C LEU A 282 -11.66 14.86 0.01
N LEU A 283 -12.40 15.44 0.94
CA LEU A 283 -13.68 16.13 0.63
C LEU A 283 -13.48 17.54 0.08
N ALA A 284 -12.30 18.13 0.24
CA ALA A 284 -11.96 19.45 -0.29
C ALA A 284 -11.29 19.39 -1.68
N ALA A 285 -10.86 18.20 -2.09
CA ALA A 285 -10.27 17.88 -3.38
C ALA A 285 -11.35 17.54 -4.39
#